data_302d1c3f697d795a7c28ce2af132fe3a
#
_entry.id   302d1c3f697d795a7c28ce2af132fe3a
#
_cell.length_a   1.000
_cell.length_b   1.000
_cell.length_c   1.000
_cell.angle_alpha   90.00
_cell.angle_beta   90.00
_cell.angle_gamma   90.00
#
_symmetry.space_group_name_H-M   'P 1'
#
loop_
_entity.id
_entity.type
_entity.pdbx_description
1 polymer ?
#
loop_
_entity_poly.entity_id
_entity_poly.type
_entity_poly.pdbx_seq_one_letter_code
_entity_poly.pdbx_strand_id
1 'polypeptide(L)'
;MLSYTEGARSTVSGKWDADPAAGFSRRLGKRAHELGLTGGDASCPELWELDNGDIAVIGTELTSAYRDRLPAGVTIDRGESLVIIPRSTIVSAKADIPDA
;
A
#
# COMPACT_ATOMS: atom_id res chain seq x y z
N MET A 1 -15.67 6.03 18.86
CA MET A 1 -15.12 5.80 18.61
C MET A 1 -14.43 5.76 18.50
N LEU A 2 -14.72 5.66 18.92
CA LEU A 2 -14.03 5.46 18.72
C LEU A 2 -13.54 5.08 18.40
N SER A 3 -13.75 4.99 18.43
CA SER A 3 -13.18 4.52 18.01
C SER A 3 -12.60 4.22 17.76
N TYR A 4 -12.83 3.94 18.05
CA TYR A 4 -12.21 3.51 17.74
C TYR A 4 -11.84 3.04 17.56
N THR A 5 -12.02 3.00 17.75
CA THR A 5 -11.70 2.48 17.54
C THR A 5 -11.14 2.27 17.18
N GLU A 6 -11.19 2.28 17.23
CA GLU A 6 -10.70 2.06 16.81
C GLU A 6 -9.97 1.85 16.60
N GLY A 7 -10.24 1.66 16.27
CA GLY A 7 -9.29 1.29 16.17
C GLY A 7 -8.44 1.56 16.41
N ALA A 8 -8.43 1.17 16.94
CA ALA A 8 -7.58 1.89 17.54
C ALA A 8 -6.23 1.98 17.21
N ARG A 9 -5.89 2.60 16.51
CA ARG A 9 -4.51 2.82 16.27
C ARG A 9 -3.94 3.71 17.33
N SER A 10 -2.65 3.64 17.50
CA SER A 10 -1.97 4.48 18.44
C SER A 10 -2.05 5.93 18.02
N THR A 11 -2.33 6.79 19.00
CA THR A 11 -2.44 8.20 18.69
C THR A 11 -1.65 9.07 19.64
N VAL A 12 -0.91 8.45 20.57
CA VAL A 12 -0.23 9.21 21.59
C VAL A 12 0.69 10.26 21.01
N SER A 13 1.44 9.90 20.01
CA SER A 13 2.38 10.82 19.36
C SER A 13 1.83 11.38 18.07
N GLY A 14 0.61 10.99 17.70
CA GLY A 14 0.07 11.33 16.40
C GLY A 14 0.73 10.57 15.27
N LYS A 15 1.55 9.61 15.60
CA LYS A 15 2.30 8.87 14.62
C LYS A 15 1.56 7.62 14.20
N TRP A 16 1.51 7.36 12.89
CA TRP A 16 0.88 6.16 12.39
C TRP A 16 1.87 5.01 12.39
N ASP A 17 1.40 3.83 12.79
CA ASP A 17 2.15 2.60 12.69
C ASP A 17 1.31 1.55 12.01
N ALA A 18 1.93 0.75 11.15
CA ALA A 18 1.24 -0.34 10.50
C ALA A 18 0.91 -1.44 11.52
N ASP A 19 -0.28 -2.02 11.39
CA ASP A 19 -0.70 -3.13 12.24
C ASP A 19 -0.42 -4.43 11.51
N PRO A 20 0.57 -5.21 11.95
CA PRO A 20 0.89 -6.45 11.25
C PRO A 20 -0.19 -7.53 11.38
N ALA A 21 -1.17 -7.34 12.24
CA ALA A 21 -2.27 -8.29 12.40
C ALA A 21 -3.46 -7.98 11.48
N ALA A 22 -3.46 -6.84 10.81
CA ALA A 22 -4.57 -6.49 9.91
C ALA A 22 -4.60 -7.46 8.72
N GLY A 23 -5.79 -7.93 8.38
CA GLY A 23 -5.97 -8.89 7.30
C GLY A 23 -6.43 -8.22 6.02
N PHE A 24 -6.32 -8.93 4.91
CA PHE A 24 -6.77 -8.45 3.62
C PHE A 24 -8.29 -8.47 3.57
N SER A 25 -8.88 -7.34 3.17
CA SER A 25 -10.32 -7.21 3.09
C SER A 25 -10.82 -7.30 1.65
N ARG A 26 -10.29 -6.46 0.76
CA ARG A 26 -10.69 -6.51 -0.65
C ARG A 26 -9.60 -5.94 -1.53
N ARG A 27 -9.54 -6.44 -2.76
CA ARG A 27 -8.62 -5.90 -3.76
C ARG A 27 -9.13 -4.55 -4.23
N LEU A 28 -8.21 -3.62 -4.45
CA LEU A 28 -8.53 -2.34 -5.06
C LEU A 28 -8.06 -2.38 -6.51
N GLY A 29 -9.00 -2.14 -7.43
CA GLY A 29 -8.68 -2.18 -8.84
C GLY A 29 -8.58 -3.58 -9.40
N LYS A 30 -7.85 -3.70 -10.49
CA LYS A 30 -7.74 -4.94 -11.24
C LYS A 30 -6.47 -5.68 -10.92
N ARG A 31 -6.51 -6.99 -11.14
CA ARG A 31 -5.34 -7.83 -10.98
C ARG A 31 -4.31 -7.50 -12.07
N ALA A 32 -3.06 -7.80 -11.78
CA ALA A 32 -1.98 -7.57 -12.74
C ALA A 32 -2.24 -8.29 -14.07
N HIS A 33 -2.75 -9.51 -14.01
CA HIS A 33 -3.07 -10.26 -15.23
C HIS A 33 -4.10 -9.53 -16.09
N GLU A 34 -5.12 -8.97 -15.48
CA GLU A 34 -6.16 -8.24 -16.20
C GLU A 34 -5.64 -6.96 -16.84
N LEU A 35 -4.58 -6.40 -16.28
CA LEU A 35 -3.97 -5.18 -16.81
C LEU A 35 -2.85 -5.48 -17.82
N GLY A 36 -2.62 -6.76 -18.12
CA GLY A 36 -1.57 -7.13 -19.05
C GLY A 36 -0.17 -6.98 -18.52
N LEU A 37 -0.01 -6.96 -17.20
CA LEU A 37 1.29 -6.73 -16.57
C LEU A 37 2.05 -8.00 -16.29
N THR A 38 1.41 -9.15 -16.43
CA THR A 38 2.06 -10.44 -16.25
C THR A 38 1.44 -11.44 -17.20
N GLY A 39 2.21 -12.42 -17.59
CA GLY A 39 1.78 -13.41 -18.56
C GLY A 39 1.26 -14.70 -17.96
N GLY A 40 1.11 -14.79 -16.64
CA GLY A 40 0.69 -16.04 -16.00
C GLY A 40 -0.25 -15.78 -14.86
N ASP A 41 -0.18 -16.68 -13.87
CA ASP A 41 -1.04 -16.58 -12.70
C ASP A 41 -0.50 -15.63 -11.63
N ALA A 42 0.65 -15.02 -11.88
CA ALA A 42 1.22 -14.08 -10.92
C ALA A 42 0.25 -12.92 -10.72
N SER A 43 0.13 -12.47 -9.50
CA SER A 43 -0.84 -11.44 -9.15
C SER A 43 -0.21 -10.09 -8.81
N CYS A 44 1.11 -9.99 -8.81
CA CYS A 44 1.78 -8.72 -8.52
C CYS A 44 2.02 -7.95 -9.81
N PRO A 45 1.88 -6.63 -9.76
CA PRO A 45 1.57 -5.78 -8.62
C PRO A 45 0.09 -5.74 -8.28
N GLU A 46 -0.23 -5.41 -7.01
CA GLU A 46 -1.61 -5.32 -6.54
C GLU A 46 -1.74 -4.32 -5.41
N LEU A 47 -2.96 -3.82 -5.25
CA LEU A 47 -3.34 -2.99 -4.11
C LEU A 47 -4.50 -3.66 -3.39
N TRP A 48 -4.42 -3.68 -2.07
CA TRP A 48 -5.46 -4.27 -1.24
C TRP A 48 -5.81 -3.35 -0.09
N GLU A 49 -7.09 -3.29 0.24
CA GLU A 49 -7.54 -2.65 1.45
C GLU A 49 -7.51 -3.67 2.58
N LEU A 50 -6.98 -3.27 3.71
CA LEU A 50 -6.93 -4.11 4.90
C LEU A 50 -8.18 -3.87 5.74
N ASP A 51 -8.44 -4.79 6.67
CA ASP A 51 -9.64 -4.70 7.48
C ASP A 51 -9.62 -3.55 8.50
N ASN A 52 -8.47 -2.91 8.68
CA ASN A 52 -8.37 -1.69 9.48
C ASN A 52 -8.42 -0.42 8.64
N GLY A 53 -8.63 -0.54 7.33
CA GLY A 53 -8.70 0.62 6.44
C GLY A 53 -7.38 1.04 5.82
N ASP A 54 -6.27 0.50 6.28
CA ASP A 54 -4.98 0.80 5.68
C ASP A 54 -4.84 0.07 4.35
N ILE A 55 -3.84 0.43 3.58
CA ILE A 55 -3.65 -0.08 2.23
C ILE A 55 -2.36 -0.88 2.15
N ALA A 56 -2.45 -2.09 1.61
CA ALA A 56 -1.28 -2.91 1.34
C ALA A 56 -0.93 -2.78 -0.14
N VAL A 57 0.35 -2.56 -0.40
CA VAL A 57 0.87 -2.39 -1.76
C VAL A 57 1.88 -3.51 -2.01
N ILE A 58 1.66 -4.26 -3.08
CA ILE A 58 2.60 -5.29 -3.50
C ILE A 58 3.17 -4.84 -4.84
N GLY A 59 4.47 -4.61 -4.88
CA GLY A 59 5.14 -4.12 -6.06
C GLY A 59 6.60 -4.52 -6.05
N THR A 60 7.37 -3.93 -6.92
CA THR A 60 8.80 -4.23 -7.00
C THR A 60 9.55 -3.44 -5.93
N GLU A 61 10.27 -4.13 -5.07
CA GLU A 61 11.01 -3.52 -3.98
C GLU A 61 12.32 -2.96 -4.54
N LEU A 62 12.50 -1.66 -4.45
CA LEU A 62 13.66 -0.98 -5.03
C LEU A 62 14.26 0.05 -4.07
N THR A 63 14.19 -0.22 -2.78
CA THR A 63 14.73 0.70 -1.77
C THR A 63 16.19 1.05 -2.05
N SER A 64 17.03 0.04 -2.26
CA SER A 64 18.45 0.29 -2.46
C SER A 64 18.74 1.09 -3.73
N ALA A 65 17.95 0.83 -4.78
CA ALA A 65 18.18 1.50 -6.06
C ALA A 65 17.86 2.99 -5.98
N TYR A 66 16.95 3.38 -5.10
CA TYR A 66 16.50 4.77 -5.03
C TYR A 66 17.05 5.54 -3.83
N ARG A 67 17.71 4.86 -2.90
CA ARG A 67 18.13 5.49 -1.65
C ARG A 67 18.96 6.77 -1.87
N ASP A 68 19.82 6.78 -2.86
CA ASP A 68 20.68 7.93 -3.12
C ASP A 68 20.05 8.96 -4.05
N ARG A 69 18.81 8.74 -4.47
CA ARG A 69 18.12 9.62 -5.42
C ARG A 69 16.83 10.18 -4.89
N LEU A 70 16.62 10.12 -3.58
CA LEU A 70 15.39 10.61 -2.99
C LEU A 70 15.32 12.13 -3.12
N PRO A 71 14.11 12.68 -3.33
CA PRO A 71 13.96 14.13 -3.33
C PRO A 71 14.34 14.72 -1.98
N ALA A 72 14.68 16.01 -1.98
CA ALA A 72 15.04 16.70 -0.76
C ALA A 72 13.91 16.55 0.27
N GLY A 73 14.27 16.23 1.50
CA GLY A 73 13.32 16.10 2.59
C GLY A 73 12.61 14.76 2.66
N VAL A 74 12.92 13.85 1.75
CA VAL A 74 12.30 12.53 1.73
C VAL A 74 13.27 11.50 2.26
N THR A 75 12.82 10.67 3.21
CA THR A 75 13.66 9.63 3.79
C THR A 75 12.92 8.30 3.76
N ILE A 76 13.68 7.23 3.80
CA ILE A 76 13.15 5.87 3.99
C ILE A 76 13.70 5.42 5.33
N ASP A 77 12.82 5.31 6.31
CA ASP A 77 13.24 5.00 7.67
C ASP A 77 13.35 3.50 7.89
N ARG A 78 13.92 3.13 9.04
CA ARG A 78 14.00 1.72 9.39
C ARG A 78 12.60 1.11 9.39
N GLY A 79 12.48 -0.05 8.78
CA GLY A 79 11.21 -0.74 8.68
C GLY A 79 10.35 -0.33 7.49
N GLU A 80 10.82 0.66 6.74
CA GLU A 80 10.12 1.09 5.53
C GLU A 80 10.84 0.60 4.28
N SER A 81 10.08 0.46 3.21
CA SER A 81 10.65 0.09 1.91
C SER A 81 9.99 0.93 0.82
N LEU A 82 10.77 1.24 -0.19
CA LEU A 82 10.24 1.90 -1.38
C LEU A 82 9.88 0.81 -2.39
N VAL A 83 8.63 0.80 -2.82
CA VAL A 83 8.18 -0.15 -3.84
C VAL A 83 7.64 0.63 -5.03
N ILE A 84 7.77 0.04 -6.20
CA ILE A 84 7.30 0.65 -7.44
C ILE A 84 6.17 -0.19 -7.99
N ILE A 85 5.09 0.48 -8.40
CA ILE A 85 4.00 -0.16 -9.11
C ILE A 85 3.74 0.62 -10.39
N PRO A 86 3.20 -0.03 -11.44
CA PRO A 86 2.85 0.69 -12.66
C PRO A 86 1.72 1.68 -12.41
N ARG A 87 1.69 2.75 -13.18
CA ARG A 87 0.61 3.72 -13.10
C ARG A 87 -0.77 3.06 -13.30
N SER A 88 -0.86 2.09 -14.19
CA SER A 88 -2.13 1.41 -14.47
C SER A 88 -2.72 0.73 -13.24
N THR A 89 -1.88 0.25 -12.33
CA THR A 89 -2.36 -0.37 -11.10
C THR A 89 -3.11 0.66 -10.24
N ILE A 90 -2.53 1.83 -10.05
CA ILE A 90 -3.17 2.91 -9.28
C ILE A 90 -4.43 3.40 -10.00
N VAL A 91 -4.34 3.60 -11.31
CA VAL A 91 -5.48 4.12 -12.07
C VAL A 91 -6.67 3.16 -11.98
N SER A 92 -6.40 1.85 -12.08
CA SER A 92 -7.48 0.87 -12.00
C SER A 92 -8.14 0.83 -10.62
N ALA A 93 -7.42 1.24 -9.59
CA ALA A 93 -7.93 1.24 -8.23
C ALA A 93 -8.71 2.50 -7.87
N LYS A 94 -8.63 3.53 -8.70
CA LYS A 94 -9.14 4.86 -8.36
C LYS A 94 -10.60 4.84 -7.92
N ALA A 95 -11.45 4.13 -8.64
CA ALA A 95 -12.88 4.08 -8.32
C ALA A 95 -13.19 3.27 -7.07
N ASP A 96 -12.26 2.41 -6.65
CA ASP A 96 -12.48 1.55 -5.49
C ASP A 96 -11.95 2.15 -4.19
N ILE A 97 -11.20 3.23 -4.27
CA ILE A 97 -10.64 3.86 -3.08
C ILE A 97 -11.72 4.70 -2.43
N PRO A 98 -12.06 4.43 -1.17
CA PRO A 98 -13.12 5.18 -0.51
C PRO A 98 -12.68 6.62 -0.24
N ASP A 99 -13.67 7.49 -0.12
CA ASP A 99 -13.42 8.91 0.12
C ASP A 99 -12.95 9.19 1.54
N ALA A 100 -13.25 8.32 2.46
CA ALA A 100 -12.87 8.59 3.85
C ALA A 100 -12.54 7.34 4.61
#